data_46d0ef035d712dbefe8bc98decb76241
#
_entry.id   46d0ef035d712dbefe8bc98decb76241
#
_cell.length_a   1.000
_cell.length_b   1.000
_cell.length_c   1.000
_cell.angle_alpha   90.00
_cell.angle_beta   90.00
_cell.angle_gamma   90.00
#
_symmetry.space_group_name_H-M   'P 1'
#
loop_
_entity.id
_entity.type
_entity.pdbx_description
1 polymer ?
#
loop_
_entity_poly.entity_id
_entity_poly.type
_entity_poly.pdbx_seq_one_letter_code
_entity_poly.pdbx_strand_id
1 'polypeptide(L)'
;MDCVRGQIMRSLKGHDKGDFQVVLKTDGAYAYMADGKRRRMEAPKKKKLMHLAPTATLLSEESLSTNRQIRTALTAYRAHTT
;
A
#
# COMPACT_ATOMS: atom_id res chain seq x y z
N MET A 1 -8.93 -5.97 -12.56
CA MET A 1 -8.64 -6.35 -11.17
C MET A 1 -9.04 -5.21 -10.26
N ASP A 2 -9.83 -5.50 -9.26
CA ASP A 2 -10.30 -4.48 -8.34
C ASP A 2 -9.43 -4.45 -7.09
N CYS A 3 -9.08 -3.26 -6.64
CA CYS A 3 -8.45 -3.08 -5.36
C CYS A 3 -9.26 -2.07 -4.55
N VAL A 4 -9.13 -2.13 -3.23
CA VAL A 4 -9.91 -1.29 -2.33
C VAL A 4 -8.99 -0.60 -1.33
N ARG A 5 -9.48 0.52 -0.79
CA ARG A 5 -8.75 1.23 0.26
C ARG A 5 -8.42 0.28 1.42
N GLY A 6 -7.18 0.34 1.87
CA GLY A 6 -6.69 -0.49 2.96
C GLY A 6 -6.02 -1.79 2.51
N GLN A 7 -6.18 -2.16 1.25
CA GLN A 7 -5.58 -3.39 0.75
C GLN A 7 -4.07 -3.24 0.64
N ILE A 8 -3.34 -4.23 1.15
CA ILE A 8 -1.89 -4.28 0.99
C ILE A 8 -1.58 -4.86 -0.38
N MET A 9 -0.68 -4.19 -1.11
CA MET A 9 -0.25 -4.65 -2.42
C MET A 9 1.27 -4.59 -2.50
N ARG A 10 1.84 -5.44 -3.34
CA ARG A 10 3.28 -5.48 -3.57
C ARG A 10 3.59 -4.74 -4.86
N SER A 11 4.56 -3.85 -4.82
CA SER A 11 5.00 -3.13 -6.01
C SER A 11 5.83 -4.05 -6.91
N LEU A 12 5.52 -4.05 -8.21
CA LEU A 12 6.20 -4.89 -9.19
C LEU A 12 7.19 -4.12 -10.05
N LYS A 13 7.15 -2.79 -10.02
CA LYS A 13 8.02 -1.94 -10.85
C LYS A 13 8.45 -0.68 -10.12
N GLY A 14 9.53 -0.07 -10.63
CA GLY A 14 10.02 1.20 -10.15
C GLY A 14 10.93 1.05 -8.94
N HIS A 15 11.20 2.19 -8.29
CA HIS A 15 12.08 2.24 -7.12
C HIS A 15 11.54 1.45 -5.93
N ASP A 16 10.23 1.23 -5.90
CA ASP A 16 9.56 0.52 -4.81
C ASP A 16 9.40 -0.98 -5.10
N LYS A 17 10.01 -1.50 -6.18
CA LYS A 17 9.84 -2.89 -6.58
C LYS A 17 10.14 -3.83 -5.42
N GLY A 18 9.18 -4.71 -5.14
CA GLY A 18 9.28 -5.68 -4.05
C GLY A 18 8.74 -5.18 -2.71
N ASP A 19 8.51 -3.89 -2.56
CA ASP A 19 7.99 -3.32 -1.33
C ASP A 19 6.48 -3.51 -1.22
N PHE A 20 6.01 -3.67 0.01
CA PHE A 20 4.57 -3.68 0.30
C PHE A 20 4.12 -2.27 0.65
N GLN A 21 2.97 -1.90 0.11
CA GLN A 21 2.36 -0.60 0.33
C GLN A 21 0.86 -0.80 0.50
N VAL A 22 0.18 0.23 1.00
CA VAL A 22 -1.27 0.15 1.20
C VAL A 22 -1.99 1.11 0.25
N VAL A 23 -3.16 0.70 -0.23
CA VAL A 23 -4.00 1.53 -1.08
C VAL A 23 -4.72 2.57 -0.24
N LEU A 24 -4.53 3.85 -0.54
CA LEU A 24 -5.27 4.93 0.11
C LEU A 24 -6.55 5.28 -0.66
N LYS A 25 -6.48 5.26 -1.99
CA LYS A 25 -7.66 5.45 -2.83
C LYS A 25 -7.37 4.92 -4.23
N THR A 26 -8.43 4.73 -4.99
CA THR A 26 -8.33 4.26 -6.38
C THR A 26 -8.85 5.32 -7.34
N ASP A 27 -8.36 5.28 -8.58
CA ASP A 27 -8.78 6.19 -9.63
C ASP A 27 -8.65 5.47 -10.97
N GLY A 28 -9.72 4.78 -11.39
CA GLY A 28 -9.71 4.01 -12.62
C GLY A 28 -8.65 2.92 -12.59
N ALA A 29 -7.70 3.00 -13.51
CA ALA A 29 -6.62 2.01 -13.62
C ALA A 29 -5.44 2.29 -12.67
N TYR A 30 -5.60 3.26 -11.75
CA TYR A 30 -4.54 3.68 -10.84
C TYR A 30 -4.95 3.52 -9.39
N ALA A 31 -3.94 3.37 -8.53
CA ALA A 31 -4.11 3.40 -7.08
C ALA A 31 -3.08 4.36 -6.47
N TYR A 32 -3.48 5.04 -5.40
CA TYR A 32 -2.58 5.91 -4.65
C TYR A 32 -2.04 5.12 -3.46
N MET A 33 -0.74 4.88 -3.47
CA MET A 33 -0.07 3.96 -2.55
C MET A 33 0.77 4.71 -1.52
N ALA A 34 0.78 4.19 -0.29
CA ALA A 34 1.60 4.75 0.78
C ALA A 34 2.21 3.63 1.62
N ASP A 35 3.35 3.93 2.24
CA ASP A 35 3.99 3.02 3.19
C ASP A 35 4.30 3.71 4.53
N GLY A 36 4.00 5.00 4.63
CA GLY A 36 4.19 5.79 5.84
C GLY A 36 5.62 6.24 6.08
N LYS A 37 6.54 5.90 5.20
CA LYS A 37 7.96 6.25 5.32
C LYS A 37 8.46 7.00 4.09
N ARG A 38 8.66 6.28 2.96
CA ARG A 38 9.08 6.88 1.70
C ARG A 38 7.90 7.46 0.94
N ARG A 39 6.76 6.79 1.03
CA ARG A 39 5.51 7.23 0.39
C ARG A 39 4.53 7.59 1.50
N ARG A 40 4.52 8.85 1.87
CA ARG A 40 3.69 9.33 2.99
C ARG A 40 2.25 9.59 2.53
N MET A 41 1.33 9.56 3.50
CA MET A 41 -0.09 9.80 3.23
C MET A 41 -0.34 11.13 2.51
N GLU A 42 0.46 12.15 2.82
CA GLU A 42 0.31 13.49 2.27
C GLU A 42 0.75 13.57 0.81
N ALA A 43 1.57 12.61 0.37
CA ALA A 43 2.11 12.58 -1.00
C ALA A 43 2.22 11.13 -1.48
N PRO A 44 1.09 10.42 -1.59
CA PRO A 44 1.10 9.02 -2.00
C PRO A 44 1.56 8.88 -3.45
N LYS A 45 2.12 7.72 -3.76
CA LYS A 45 2.57 7.41 -5.10
C LYS A 45 1.41 6.88 -5.94
N LYS A 46 1.12 7.55 -7.05
CA LYS A 46 0.13 7.08 -8.02
C LYS A 46 0.77 5.97 -8.86
N LYS A 47 0.18 4.78 -8.83
CA LYS A 47 0.70 3.63 -9.56
C LYS A 47 -0.40 2.97 -10.37
N LYS A 48 -0.02 2.44 -11.54
CA LYS A 48 -0.95 1.65 -12.35
C LYS A 48 -1.23 0.32 -11.66
N LEU A 49 -2.50 -0.10 -11.65
CA LEU A 49 -2.88 -1.37 -11.04
C LEU A 49 -2.12 -2.55 -11.64
N MET A 50 -1.82 -2.50 -12.94
CA MET A 50 -1.07 -3.57 -13.59
C MET A 50 0.36 -3.73 -13.06
N HIS A 51 0.88 -2.74 -12.33
CA HIS A 51 2.21 -2.78 -11.73
C HIS A 51 2.17 -3.15 -10.25
N LEU A 52 1.03 -3.66 -9.78
CA LEU A 52 0.83 -4.02 -8.37
C LEU A 52 0.31 -5.46 -8.30
N ALA A 53 0.83 -6.22 -7.33
CA ALA A 53 0.34 -7.55 -7.03
C ALA A 53 -0.53 -7.48 -5.77
N PRO A 54 -1.80 -7.87 -5.86
CA PRO A 54 -2.70 -7.79 -4.70
C PRO A 54 -2.38 -8.86 -3.66
N THR A 55 -2.68 -8.54 -2.40
CA THR A 55 -2.68 -9.50 -1.32
C THR A 55 -4.11 -9.62 -0.78
N ALA A 56 -4.35 -10.61 0.07
CA ALA A 56 -5.67 -10.79 0.67
C ALA A 56 -5.85 -9.96 1.95
N THR A 57 -4.85 -9.17 2.33
CA THR A 57 -4.87 -8.46 3.60
C THR A 57 -5.42 -7.04 3.44
N LEU A 58 -6.39 -6.70 4.29
CA LEU A 58 -6.96 -5.36 4.38
C LEU A 58 -6.62 -4.77 5.74
N LEU A 59 -6.08 -3.55 5.73
CA LEU A 59 -5.83 -2.82 6.96
C LEU A 59 -7.10 -2.04 7.37
N SER A 60 -7.31 -1.90 8.68
CA SER A 60 -8.42 -1.11 9.19
C SER A 60 -8.19 0.38 8.96
N GLU A 61 -9.27 1.18 9.03
CA GLU A 61 -9.15 2.64 8.92
C GLU A 61 -8.27 3.21 10.02
N GLU A 62 -8.27 2.60 11.20
CA GLU A 62 -7.39 3.01 12.29
C GLU A 62 -5.92 2.87 11.90
N SER A 63 -5.56 1.78 11.22
CA SER A 63 -4.20 1.55 10.74
C SER A 63 -3.79 2.52 9.63
N LEU A 64 -4.75 3.19 9.01
CA LEU A 64 -4.50 4.16 7.95
C LEU A 64 -4.53 5.60 8.44
N SER A 65 -4.67 5.82 9.75
CA SER A 65 -4.90 7.16 10.29
C SER A 65 -3.67 8.06 10.30
N THR A 66 -2.47 7.47 10.40
CA THR A 66 -1.22 8.23 10.39
C THR A 66 -0.14 7.45 9.65
N ASN A 67 0.91 8.16 9.23
CA ASN A 67 2.06 7.52 8.60
C ASN A 67 2.70 6.48 9.52
N ARG A 68 2.76 6.78 10.81
CA ARG A 68 3.31 5.86 11.80
C ARG A 68 2.50 4.57 11.86
N GLN A 69 1.16 4.68 11.86
CA GLN A 69 0.28 3.52 11.90
C GLN A 69 0.43 2.66 10.65
N ILE A 70 0.49 3.30 9.48
CA ILE A 70 0.71 2.58 8.23
C ILE A 70 2.04 1.83 8.26
N ARG A 71 3.10 2.50 8.66
CA ARG A 71 4.43 1.90 8.72
C ARG A 71 4.46 0.71 9.68
N THR A 72 3.85 0.86 10.87
CA THR A 72 3.78 -0.20 11.86
C THR A 72 3.02 -1.40 11.32
N ALA A 73 1.87 -1.17 10.66
CA ALA A 73 1.05 -2.24 10.11
C ALA A 73 1.77 -2.99 8.99
N LEU A 74 2.47 -2.28 8.12
CA LEU A 74 3.23 -2.92 7.04
C LEU A 74 4.43 -3.70 7.57
N THR A 75 5.09 -3.20 8.60
CA THR A 75 6.18 -3.91 9.25
C THR A 75 5.69 -5.22 9.84
N ALA A 76 4.55 -5.19 10.54
CA ALA A 76 3.94 -6.40 11.09
C ALA A 76 3.55 -7.39 9.99
N TYR A 77 2.99 -6.87 8.90
CA TYR A 77 2.62 -7.72 7.77
C TYR A 77 3.84 -8.44 7.19
N ARG A 78 4.93 -7.70 6.95
CA ARG A 78 6.16 -8.30 6.40
C ARG A 78 6.73 -9.37 7.33
N ALA A 79 6.64 -9.17 8.62
CA ALA A 79 7.15 -10.14 9.60
C ALA A 79 6.37 -11.45 9.57
N HIS A 80 5.09 -11.39 9.19
CA HIS A 80 4.23 -12.58 9.14
C HIS A 80 4.27 -13.31 7.79
N THR A 81 4.81 -12.68 6.75
CA THR A 81 4.79 -13.26 5.40
C THR A 81 6.14 -13.85 4.97
N THR A 82 7.16 -13.70 5.78
CA THR A 82 8.48 -14.27 5.47
C THR A 82 8.62 -15.71 5.93
#